data_62fa2ce6851cbc0b9ae2b788729545ef
#
_entry.id   62fa2ce6851cbc0b9ae2b788729545ef
#
_cell.length_a   1.000
_cell.length_b   1.000
_cell.length_c   1.000
_cell.angle_alpha   90.00
_cell.angle_beta   90.00
_cell.angle_gamma   90.00
#
_symmetry.space_group_name_H-M   'P 1'
#
loop_
_entity.id
_entity.type
_entity.pdbx_description
1 polymer ?
#
loop_
_entity_poly.entity_id
_entity_poly.type
_entity_poly.pdbx_seq_one_letter_code
_entity_poly.pdbx_strand_id
1 'polypeptide(L)'
;MNIAVITGATSGMGRRMAVELNDQIPNIQEFWLFGRRMDRLRELERMLSKPCRLFQEDLLDDNFLDNYEKTLSRENPDIVFLVNAAGFGKIGAIRSLSLKDQLGMVDLNIRALTGICKLSLTYMAAHSRIINFASAAAFLAQPSFAVYAATKSYVLSFSRSLNDELHGSGCYVTAVCPGPVKTEFFDIAETTGKIPIYKYLFMADPGEVCRKALVDSITKSDMSVYGAGMKVFMLFAKLMPTKLIFLMMRCLNHFSDQKNRNDL
;
A
#
# COMPACT_ATOMS: atom_id res chain seq x y z
N MET A 1 -2.57 -13.13 22.71
CA MET A 1 -1.98 -11.76 22.85
C MET A 1 -2.34 -10.93 21.62
N ASN A 2 -2.96 -9.77 21.85
CA ASN A 2 -3.41 -8.89 20.75
C ASN A 2 -2.24 -8.19 20.07
N ILE A 3 -2.00 -8.48 18.80
CA ILE A 3 -0.90 -7.86 18.05
C ILE A 3 -1.38 -7.07 16.83
N ALA A 4 -0.55 -6.11 16.42
CA ALA A 4 -0.64 -5.47 15.11
C ALA A 4 0.55 -5.88 14.25
N VAL A 5 0.30 -6.48 13.09
CA VAL A 5 1.32 -6.86 12.11
C VAL A 5 1.41 -5.78 11.04
N ILE A 6 2.60 -5.23 10.79
CA ILE A 6 2.80 -4.14 9.82
C ILE A 6 3.97 -4.46 8.90
N THR A 7 3.69 -4.61 7.61
CA THR A 7 4.73 -4.71 6.58
C THR A 7 5.10 -3.34 6.02
N GLY A 8 6.36 -3.17 5.58
CA GLY A 8 6.85 -1.87 5.12
C GLY A 8 6.96 -0.82 6.23
N ALA A 9 7.18 -1.25 7.48
CA ALA A 9 7.21 -0.39 8.65
C ALA A 9 8.40 0.60 8.69
N THR A 10 9.41 0.44 7.83
CA THR A 10 10.62 1.26 7.86
C THR A 10 10.46 2.67 7.28
N SER A 11 9.40 2.95 6.54
CA SER A 11 9.17 4.27 5.91
C SER A 11 7.70 4.50 5.50
N GLY A 12 7.42 5.70 5.02
CA GLY A 12 6.17 6.05 4.36
C GLY A 12 4.90 5.69 5.15
N MET A 13 3.96 5.05 4.46
CA MET A 13 2.63 4.78 5.00
C MET A 13 2.65 3.71 6.11
N GLY A 14 3.52 2.67 6.00
CA GLY A 14 3.61 1.64 7.03
C GLY A 14 4.11 2.18 8.36
N ARG A 15 5.18 3.01 8.32
CA ARG A 15 5.70 3.70 9.52
C ARG A 15 4.65 4.63 10.14
N ARG A 16 3.97 5.40 9.31
CA ARG A 16 2.93 6.32 9.80
C ARG A 16 1.73 5.58 10.38
N MET A 17 1.29 4.49 9.76
CA MET A 17 0.18 3.68 10.27
C MET A 17 0.52 3.04 11.63
N ALA A 18 1.78 2.62 11.85
CA ALA A 18 2.20 2.13 13.16
C ALA A 18 2.00 3.17 14.26
N VAL A 19 2.36 4.44 13.99
CA VAL A 19 2.17 5.56 14.93
C VAL A 19 0.68 5.81 15.19
N GLU A 20 -0.15 5.90 14.12
CA GLU A 20 -1.60 6.10 14.27
C GLU A 20 -2.27 4.98 15.09
N LEU A 21 -1.87 3.71 14.85
CA LEU A 21 -2.38 2.57 15.62
C LEU A 21 -1.92 2.61 17.08
N ASN A 22 -0.67 3.01 17.36
CA ASN A 22 -0.17 3.14 18.72
C ASN A 22 -0.96 4.17 19.52
N ASP A 23 -1.28 5.30 18.91
CA ASP A 23 -1.92 6.43 19.56
C ASP A 23 -3.43 6.24 19.74
N GLN A 24 -4.08 5.54 18.79
CA GLN A 24 -5.55 5.49 18.74
C GLN A 24 -6.15 4.14 19.15
N ILE A 25 -5.36 3.06 19.17
CA ILE A 25 -5.87 1.69 19.41
C ILE A 25 -5.27 1.11 20.69
N PRO A 26 -5.93 1.29 21.85
CA PRO A 26 -5.36 0.90 23.15
C PRO A 26 -5.21 -0.61 23.35
N ASN A 27 -6.03 -1.44 22.70
CA ASN A 27 -6.05 -2.89 22.87
C ASN A 27 -4.92 -3.64 22.16
N ILE A 28 -4.09 -2.98 21.34
CA ILE A 28 -2.86 -3.57 20.81
C ILE A 28 -1.86 -3.70 21.96
N GLN A 29 -1.33 -4.91 22.16
CA GLN A 29 -0.35 -5.24 23.21
C GLN A 29 1.08 -5.28 22.68
N GLU A 30 1.28 -5.67 21.41
CA GLU A 30 2.60 -5.74 20.76
C GLU A 30 2.47 -5.40 19.27
N PHE A 31 3.50 -4.75 18.72
CA PHE A 31 3.66 -4.51 17.28
C PHE A 31 4.66 -5.49 16.68
N TRP A 32 4.29 -6.18 15.61
CA TRP A 32 5.20 -6.95 14.76
C TRP A 32 5.53 -6.13 13.52
N LEU A 33 6.76 -5.60 13.48
CA LEU A 33 7.20 -4.64 12.48
C LEU A 33 8.16 -5.29 11.48
N PHE A 34 7.71 -5.42 10.23
CA PHE A 34 8.49 -6.03 9.15
C PHE A 34 9.11 -4.96 8.25
N GLY A 35 10.42 -5.10 7.97
CA GLY A 35 11.13 -4.23 7.05
C GLY A 35 12.59 -4.60 6.88
N ARG A 36 13.23 -4.09 5.83
CA ARG A 36 14.62 -4.44 5.48
C ARG A 36 15.68 -3.66 6.26
N ARG A 37 15.33 -2.49 6.79
CA ARG A 37 16.26 -1.54 7.44
C ARG A 37 16.10 -1.58 8.95
N MET A 38 17.00 -2.32 9.63
CA MET A 38 16.93 -2.48 11.09
C MET A 38 17.06 -1.16 11.86
N ASP A 39 17.91 -0.26 11.39
CA ASP A 39 18.07 1.08 11.95
C ASP A 39 16.73 1.85 11.99
N ARG A 40 15.97 1.80 10.91
CA ARG A 40 14.64 2.42 10.79
C ARG A 40 13.57 1.73 11.64
N LEU A 41 13.64 0.40 11.77
CA LEU A 41 12.77 -0.34 12.68
C LEU A 41 13.01 0.08 14.13
N ARG A 42 14.28 0.20 14.56
CA ARG A 42 14.64 0.68 15.91
C ARG A 42 14.26 2.15 16.14
N GLU A 43 14.34 3.00 15.12
CA GLU A 43 13.81 4.36 15.22
C GLU A 43 12.30 4.36 15.47
N LEU A 44 11.55 3.54 14.73
CA LEU A 44 10.11 3.42 14.91
C LEU A 44 9.76 2.86 16.30
N GLU A 45 10.44 1.80 16.73
CA GLU A 45 10.25 1.22 18.07
C GLU A 45 10.36 2.27 19.18
N ARG A 46 11.36 3.19 19.11
CA ARG A 46 11.52 4.27 20.10
C ARG A 46 10.39 5.29 20.10
N MET A 47 9.61 5.37 19.03
CA MET A 47 8.47 6.27 18.89
C MET A 47 7.17 5.66 19.43
N LEU A 48 7.12 4.34 19.53
CA LEU A 48 5.93 3.63 19.98
C LEU A 48 6.00 3.40 21.49
N SER A 49 4.87 3.55 22.16
CA SER A 49 4.77 3.33 23.62
C SER A 49 4.57 1.87 24.01
N LYS A 50 4.26 1.02 23.03
CA LYS A 50 3.96 -0.40 23.22
C LYS A 50 5.13 -1.27 22.78
N PRO A 51 5.27 -2.50 23.33
CA PRO A 51 6.28 -3.45 22.92
C PRO A 51 6.31 -3.67 21.40
N CYS A 52 7.50 -3.84 20.85
CA CYS A 52 7.70 -4.10 19.43
C CYS A 52 8.57 -5.34 19.24
N ARG A 53 8.18 -6.18 18.28
CA ARG A 53 9.02 -7.24 17.75
C ARG A 53 9.48 -6.84 16.34
N LEU A 54 10.77 -6.73 16.15
CA LEU A 54 11.38 -6.25 14.91
C LEU A 54 11.80 -7.43 14.04
N PHE A 55 11.29 -7.47 12.80
CA PHE A 55 11.64 -8.48 11.80
C PHE A 55 12.38 -7.81 10.65
N GLN A 56 13.71 -7.98 10.63
CA GLN A 56 14.55 -7.52 9.51
C GLN A 56 14.46 -8.54 8.38
N GLU A 57 13.43 -8.42 7.56
CA GLU A 57 13.10 -9.40 6.52
C GLU A 57 12.93 -8.71 5.16
N ASP A 58 13.36 -9.40 4.09
CA ASP A 58 12.93 -9.07 2.73
C ASP A 58 11.74 -9.96 2.35
N LEU A 59 10.59 -9.33 2.12
CA LEU A 59 9.37 -10.03 1.73
C LEU A 59 9.48 -10.70 0.34
N LEU A 60 10.56 -10.45 -0.39
CA LEU A 60 10.89 -11.09 -1.66
C LEU A 60 11.73 -12.36 -1.49
N ASP A 61 12.23 -12.66 -0.29
CA ASP A 61 12.93 -13.92 -0.01
C ASP A 61 11.97 -15.10 -0.19
N ASP A 62 12.46 -16.15 -0.86
CA ASP A 62 11.65 -17.35 -1.16
C ASP A 62 11.17 -18.06 0.11
N ASN A 63 11.94 -17.99 1.19
CA ASN A 63 11.60 -18.62 2.47
C ASN A 63 10.75 -17.71 3.39
N PHE A 64 10.50 -16.45 2.99
CA PHE A 64 9.81 -15.50 3.86
C PHE A 64 8.44 -16.00 4.33
N LEU A 65 7.59 -16.48 3.42
CA LEU A 65 6.25 -16.94 3.77
C LEU A 65 6.28 -18.17 4.69
N ASP A 66 7.20 -19.10 4.46
CA ASP A 66 7.39 -20.28 5.32
C ASP A 66 7.85 -19.88 6.73
N ASN A 67 8.77 -18.92 6.83
CA ASN A 67 9.25 -18.41 8.12
C ASN A 67 8.15 -17.62 8.86
N TYR A 68 7.35 -16.86 8.13
CA TYR A 68 6.20 -16.15 8.68
C TYR A 68 5.16 -17.13 9.24
N GLU A 69 4.80 -18.17 8.48
CA GLU A 69 3.88 -19.22 8.93
C GLU A 69 4.38 -19.94 10.17
N LYS A 70 5.66 -20.35 10.21
CA LYS A 70 6.29 -20.95 11.40
C LYS A 70 6.23 -20.02 12.61
N THR A 71 6.44 -18.72 12.39
CA THR A 71 6.37 -17.73 13.46
C THR A 71 4.96 -17.59 14.00
N LEU A 72 3.96 -17.49 13.14
CA LEU A 72 2.54 -17.45 13.53
C LEU A 72 2.14 -18.70 14.30
N SER A 73 2.53 -19.89 13.80
CA SER A 73 2.20 -21.18 14.44
C SER A 73 2.83 -21.31 15.82
N ARG A 74 4.07 -20.85 16.00
CA ARG A 74 4.79 -20.92 17.28
C ARG A 74 4.21 -19.94 18.31
N GLU A 75 3.94 -18.73 17.91
CA GLU A 75 3.52 -17.64 18.80
C GLU A 75 2.00 -17.64 19.05
N ASN A 76 1.23 -18.19 18.12
CA ASN A 76 -0.24 -18.25 18.15
C ASN A 76 -0.90 -16.94 18.60
N PRO A 77 -0.64 -15.80 17.91
CA PRO A 77 -1.12 -14.50 18.33
C PRO A 77 -2.60 -14.29 17.95
N ASP A 78 -3.23 -13.29 18.61
CA ASP A 78 -4.50 -12.72 18.16
C ASP A 78 -4.20 -11.45 17.32
N ILE A 79 -4.25 -11.55 15.99
CA ILE A 79 -4.00 -10.42 15.12
C ILE A 79 -5.24 -9.52 15.11
N VAL A 80 -5.14 -8.34 15.74
CA VAL A 80 -6.21 -7.34 15.75
C VAL A 80 -6.10 -6.36 14.58
N PHE A 81 -4.88 -6.10 14.10
CA PHE A 81 -4.62 -5.34 12.88
C PHE A 81 -3.54 -6.01 12.02
N LEU A 82 -3.85 -6.22 10.73
CA LEU A 82 -2.88 -6.58 9.70
C LEU A 82 -2.78 -5.40 8.72
N VAL A 83 -1.58 -4.81 8.60
CA VAL A 83 -1.32 -3.69 7.70
C VAL A 83 -0.31 -4.09 6.63
N ASN A 84 -0.77 -4.25 5.40
CA ASN A 84 0.07 -4.52 4.24
C ASN A 84 0.42 -3.21 3.54
N ALA A 85 1.53 -2.57 3.97
CA ALA A 85 2.02 -1.32 3.41
C ALA A 85 3.33 -1.46 2.64
N ALA A 86 3.95 -2.64 2.63
CA ALA A 86 5.11 -2.90 1.78
C ALA A 86 4.71 -2.85 0.30
N GLY A 87 5.51 -2.17 -0.50
CA GLY A 87 5.29 -2.06 -1.93
C GLY A 87 6.19 -1.02 -2.58
N PHE A 88 6.44 -1.16 -3.86
CA PHE A 88 7.15 -0.16 -4.65
C PHE A 88 6.60 -0.08 -6.07
N GLY A 89 6.97 0.98 -6.77
CA GLY A 89 6.67 1.19 -8.17
C GLY A 89 7.88 1.71 -8.91
N LYS A 90 7.97 1.43 -10.22
CA LYS A 90 8.98 1.95 -11.14
C LYS A 90 8.30 2.56 -12.35
N ILE A 91 8.66 3.79 -12.67
CA ILE A 91 8.12 4.55 -13.80
C ILE A 91 8.96 4.24 -15.04
N GLY A 92 8.31 3.81 -16.11
CA GLY A 92 8.95 3.51 -17.39
C GLY A 92 8.09 2.61 -18.27
N ALA A 93 8.34 2.65 -19.57
CA ALA A 93 7.70 1.74 -20.50
C ALA A 93 8.13 0.29 -20.23
N ILE A 94 7.27 -0.69 -20.54
CA ILE A 94 7.55 -2.13 -20.33
C ILE A 94 8.90 -2.53 -20.94
N ARG A 95 9.21 -2.03 -22.16
CA ARG A 95 10.46 -2.37 -22.85
C ARG A 95 11.73 -1.74 -22.25
N SER A 96 11.59 -0.67 -21.46
CA SER A 96 12.74 0.08 -20.90
C SER A 96 13.03 -0.28 -19.45
N LEU A 97 12.07 -0.82 -18.71
CA LEU A 97 12.29 -1.29 -17.35
C LEU A 97 12.93 -2.68 -17.35
N SER A 98 13.81 -2.93 -16.38
CA SER A 98 14.41 -4.26 -16.21
C SER A 98 13.33 -5.30 -15.88
N LEU A 99 13.53 -6.55 -16.31
CA LEU A 99 12.64 -7.65 -15.95
C LEU A 99 12.58 -7.83 -14.42
N LYS A 100 13.72 -7.66 -13.75
CA LYS A 100 13.82 -7.74 -12.29
C LYS A 100 12.91 -6.71 -11.58
N ASP A 101 12.90 -5.45 -12.03
CA ASP A 101 12.04 -4.42 -11.45
C ASP A 101 10.56 -4.74 -11.68
N GLN A 102 10.21 -5.21 -12.87
CA GLN A 102 8.82 -5.53 -13.22
C GLN A 102 8.30 -6.72 -12.40
N LEU A 103 9.03 -7.83 -12.34
CA LEU A 103 8.65 -9.00 -11.55
C LEU A 103 8.70 -8.70 -10.05
N GLY A 104 9.69 -7.92 -9.59
CA GLY A 104 9.76 -7.51 -8.19
C GLY A 104 8.54 -6.69 -7.74
N MET A 105 7.95 -5.85 -8.61
CA MET A 105 6.66 -5.19 -8.30
C MET A 105 5.52 -6.21 -8.16
N VAL A 106 5.47 -7.25 -8.98
CA VAL A 106 4.46 -8.31 -8.89
C VAL A 106 4.66 -9.12 -7.61
N ASP A 107 5.89 -9.53 -7.33
CA ASP A 107 6.22 -10.35 -6.18
C ASP A 107 5.93 -9.62 -4.86
N LEU A 108 6.36 -8.36 -4.72
CA LEU A 108 6.13 -7.62 -3.48
C LEU A 108 4.68 -7.17 -3.32
N ASN A 109 4.11 -6.53 -4.37
CA ASN A 109 2.80 -5.91 -4.25
C ASN A 109 1.64 -6.91 -4.31
N ILE A 110 1.85 -8.11 -4.90
CA ILE A 110 0.82 -9.14 -5.07
C ILE A 110 1.15 -10.40 -4.29
N ARG A 111 2.23 -11.14 -4.66
CA ARG A 111 2.53 -12.46 -4.09
C ARG A 111 2.72 -12.40 -2.58
N ALA A 112 3.59 -11.51 -2.10
CA ALA A 112 3.84 -11.35 -0.67
C ALA A 112 2.58 -10.91 0.10
N LEU A 113 1.86 -9.89 -0.40
CA LEU A 113 0.62 -9.42 0.22
C LEU A 113 -0.43 -10.53 0.32
N THR A 114 -0.64 -11.29 -0.76
CA THR A 114 -1.61 -12.39 -0.80
C THR A 114 -1.24 -13.50 0.18
N GLY A 115 0.05 -13.90 0.20
CA GLY A 115 0.56 -14.90 1.13
C GLY A 115 0.41 -14.48 2.60
N ILE A 116 0.80 -13.26 2.92
CA ILE A 116 0.65 -12.71 4.28
C ILE A 116 -0.83 -12.67 4.69
N CYS A 117 -1.73 -12.17 3.84
CA CYS A 117 -3.16 -12.20 4.13
C CYS A 117 -3.64 -13.63 4.39
N LYS A 118 -3.33 -14.58 3.49
CA LYS A 118 -3.77 -15.97 3.60
C LYS A 118 -3.31 -16.63 4.90
N LEU A 119 -2.02 -16.48 5.25
CA LEU A 119 -1.45 -17.10 6.44
C LEU A 119 -1.95 -16.47 7.73
N SER A 120 -2.23 -15.15 7.71
CA SER A 120 -2.75 -14.42 8.87
C SER A 120 -4.21 -14.73 9.19
N LEU A 121 -5.04 -15.13 8.22
CA LEU A 121 -6.48 -15.29 8.41
C LEU A 121 -6.86 -16.20 9.58
N THR A 122 -6.10 -17.28 9.80
CA THR A 122 -6.34 -18.23 10.91
C THR A 122 -6.12 -17.58 12.29
N TYR A 123 -5.30 -16.53 12.34
CA TYR A 123 -4.91 -15.83 13.56
C TYR A 123 -5.63 -14.48 13.74
N MET A 124 -6.55 -14.13 12.82
CA MET A 124 -7.32 -12.90 12.94
C MET A 124 -8.31 -12.98 14.09
N ALA A 125 -8.20 -12.07 15.04
CA ALA A 125 -9.12 -11.96 16.16
C ALA A 125 -10.52 -11.51 15.74
N ALA A 126 -11.52 -11.73 16.58
CA ALA A 126 -12.84 -11.11 16.39
C ALA A 126 -12.70 -9.57 16.39
N HIS A 127 -13.45 -8.90 15.53
CA HIS A 127 -13.40 -7.45 15.32
C HIS A 127 -12.04 -6.92 14.81
N SER A 128 -11.24 -7.77 14.16
CA SER A 128 -9.96 -7.42 13.56
C SER A 128 -10.10 -6.63 12.26
N ARG A 129 -8.99 -6.03 11.81
CA ARG A 129 -8.90 -5.22 10.59
C ARG A 129 -7.71 -5.63 9.73
N ILE A 130 -7.95 -5.77 8.44
CA ILE A 130 -6.90 -5.87 7.42
C ILE A 130 -6.91 -4.57 6.62
N ILE A 131 -5.77 -3.88 6.58
CA ILE A 131 -5.58 -2.63 5.84
C ILE A 131 -4.55 -2.89 4.74
N ASN A 132 -5.01 -2.93 3.49
CA ASN A 132 -4.16 -3.16 2.32
C ASN A 132 -3.92 -1.86 1.56
N PHE A 133 -2.66 -1.43 1.44
CA PHE A 133 -2.31 -0.24 0.68
C PHE A 133 -2.30 -0.51 -0.83
N ALA A 134 -3.43 -0.22 -1.47
CA ALA A 134 -3.56 -0.11 -2.91
C ALA A 134 -2.98 1.24 -3.41
N SER A 135 -3.64 1.95 -4.29
CA SER A 135 -3.30 3.29 -4.81
C SER A 135 -4.45 3.82 -5.65
N ALA A 136 -4.55 5.12 -5.86
CA ALA A 136 -5.38 5.70 -6.92
C ALA A 136 -4.99 5.21 -8.33
N ALA A 137 -3.76 4.70 -8.50
CA ALA A 137 -3.33 4.00 -9.71
C ALA A 137 -4.17 2.75 -10.02
N ALA A 138 -4.87 2.19 -9.03
CA ALA A 138 -5.79 1.07 -9.21
C ALA A 138 -7.04 1.41 -10.03
N PHE A 139 -7.40 2.68 -10.14
CA PHE A 139 -8.66 3.10 -10.77
C PHE A 139 -8.61 3.14 -12.29
N LEU A 140 -7.42 3.20 -12.89
CA LEU A 140 -7.26 3.23 -14.34
C LEU A 140 -5.90 2.67 -14.79
N ALA A 141 -5.86 2.17 -16.03
CA ALA A 141 -4.62 1.74 -16.66
C ALA A 141 -3.71 2.95 -16.94
N GLN A 142 -2.41 2.84 -16.62
CA GLN A 142 -1.44 3.92 -16.76
C GLN A 142 -0.27 3.51 -17.67
N PRO A 143 -0.16 4.04 -18.91
CA PRO A 143 1.04 3.91 -19.71
C PRO A 143 2.28 4.41 -18.94
N SER A 144 3.42 3.79 -19.17
CA SER A 144 4.68 4.02 -18.44
C SER A 144 4.62 3.74 -16.92
N PHE A 145 3.53 3.15 -16.44
CA PHE A 145 3.38 2.70 -15.05
C PHE A 145 2.51 1.43 -14.99
N ALA A 146 2.50 0.68 -16.09
CA ALA A 146 1.53 -0.38 -16.35
C ALA A 146 1.57 -1.50 -15.30
N VAL A 147 2.75 -2.04 -14.98
CA VAL A 147 2.88 -3.12 -13.99
C VAL A 147 2.43 -2.65 -12.61
N TYR A 148 2.90 -1.47 -12.17
CA TYR A 148 2.48 -0.93 -10.87
C TYR A 148 0.97 -0.72 -10.79
N ALA A 149 0.36 -0.06 -11.80
CA ALA A 149 -1.08 0.16 -11.83
C ALA A 149 -1.86 -1.17 -11.80
N ALA A 150 -1.41 -2.18 -12.56
CA ALA A 150 -1.99 -3.51 -12.55
C ALA A 150 -1.88 -4.19 -11.17
N THR A 151 -0.71 -4.11 -10.51
CA THR A 151 -0.56 -4.66 -9.14
C THR A 151 -1.49 -3.98 -8.16
N LYS A 152 -1.68 -2.66 -8.25
CA LYS A 152 -2.57 -1.93 -7.35
C LYS A 152 -4.06 -2.16 -7.65
N SER A 153 -4.41 -2.42 -8.91
CA SER A 153 -5.76 -2.89 -9.30
C SER A 153 -6.05 -4.28 -8.72
N TYR A 154 -5.05 -5.19 -8.75
CA TYR A 154 -5.15 -6.48 -8.04
C TYR A 154 -5.43 -6.28 -6.57
N VAL A 155 -4.63 -5.46 -5.86
CA VAL A 155 -4.79 -5.23 -4.42
C VAL A 155 -6.18 -4.68 -4.08
N LEU A 156 -6.70 -3.73 -4.88
CA LEU A 156 -8.04 -3.19 -4.70
C LEU A 156 -9.12 -4.26 -4.86
N SER A 157 -9.07 -5.02 -5.97
CA SER A 157 -10.04 -6.08 -6.25
C SER A 157 -9.97 -7.20 -5.20
N PHE A 158 -8.76 -7.69 -4.90
CA PHE A 158 -8.52 -8.71 -3.88
C PHE A 158 -9.07 -8.30 -2.50
N SER A 159 -8.76 -7.07 -2.06
CA SER A 159 -9.20 -6.59 -0.74
C SER A 159 -10.72 -6.52 -0.62
N ARG A 160 -11.40 -6.06 -1.67
CA ARG A 160 -12.86 -5.97 -1.68
C ARG A 160 -13.52 -7.34 -1.71
N SER A 161 -13.00 -8.27 -2.51
CA SER A 161 -13.48 -9.66 -2.54
C SER A 161 -13.27 -10.34 -1.19
N LEU A 162 -12.07 -10.20 -0.61
CA LEU A 162 -11.76 -10.77 0.70
C LEU A 162 -12.65 -10.18 1.81
N ASN A 163 -12.97 -8.88 1.74
CA ASN A 163 -13.91 -8.26 2.69
C ASN A 163 -15.31 -8.89 2.63
N ASP A 164 -15.79 -9.21 1.43
CA ASP A 164 -17.08 -9.87 1.23
C ASP A 164 -17.04 -11.34 1.69
N GLU A 165 -15.98 -12.08 1.35
CA GLU A 165 -15.76 -13.46 1.81
C GLU A 165 -15.71 -13.58 3.35
N LEU A 166 -15.20 -12.55 4.04
CA LEU A 166 -15.13 -12.50 5.50
C LEU A 166 -16.40 -11.94 6.16
N HIS A 167 -17.47 -11.71 5.39
CA HIS A 167 -18.71 -11.20 5.93
C HIS A 167 -19.25 -12.12 7.05
N GLY A 168 -19.60 -11.54 8.18
CA GLY A 168 -20.07 -12.28 9.37
C GLY A 168 -18.96 -12.87 10.27
N SER A 169 -17.68 -12.91 9.83
CA SER A 169 -16.56 -13.42 10.66
C SER A 169 -16.11 -12.45 11.76
N GLY A 170 -16.48 -11.17 11.65
CA GLY A 170 -15.97 -10.10 12.51
C GLY A 170 -14.64 -9.51 12.04
N CYS A 171 -14.02 -10.03 10.99
CA CYS A 171 -12.83 -9.45 10.35
C CYS A 171 -13.26 -8.59 9.14
N TYR A 172 -12.66 -7.39 9.01
CA TYR A 172 -13.01 -6.44 7.94
C TYR A 172 -11.75 -6.00 7.19
N VAL A 173 -11.88 -5.88 5.86
CA VAL A 173 -10.76 -5.51 4.98
C VAL A 173 -11.01 -4.15 4.34
N THR A 174 -10.04 -3.25 4.43
CA THR A 174 -10.08 -1.93 3.79
C THR A 174 -8.93 -1.79 2.79
N ALA A 175 -9.26 -1.53 1.52
CA ALA A 175 -8.30 -1.12 0.51
C ALA A 175 -8.04 0.38 0.59
N VAL A 176 -6.81 0.79 0.92
CA VAL A 176 -6.44 2.21 0.96
C VAL A 176 -5.94 2.63 -0.41
N CYS A 177 -6.62 3.60 -1.04
CA CYS A 177 -6.35 4.07 -2.39
C CYS A 177 -5.88 5.54 -2.36
N PRO A 178 -4.66 5.83 -1.87
CA PRO A 178 -4.16 7.19 -1.82
C PRO A 178 -3.82 7.70 -3.23
N GLY A 179 -3.97 9.00 -3.43
CA GLY A 179 -3.32 9.73 -4.49
C GLY A 179 -1.80 9.83 -4.25
N PRO A 180 -1.09 10.78 -4.86
CA PRO A 180 0.29 11.06 -4.53
C PRO A 180 0.44 11.44 -3.05
N VAL A 181 1.38 10.80 -2.34
CA VAL A 181 1.66 11.05 -0.91
C VAL A 181 3.14 11.34 -0.74
N LYS A 182 3.48 12.34 0.04
CA LYS A 182 4.87 12.77 0.30
C LYS A 182 5.63 11.72 1.10
N THR A 183 6.25 10.75 0.42
CA THR A 183 7.00 9.62 1.00
C THR A 183 8.19 9.27 0.13
N GLU A 184 9.14 8.47 0.64
CA GLU A 184 10.29 7.89 -0.10
C GLU A 184 9.86 7.05 -1.34
N PHE A 185 8.56 6.77 -1.51
CA PHE A 185 8.06 6.01 -2.66
C PHE A 185 8.43 6.66 -4.00
N PHE A 186 8.36 8.00 -4.08
CA PHE A 186 8.66 8.72 -5.32
C PHE A 186 10.16 8.74 -5.60
N ASP A 187 11.01 8.78 -4.58
CA ASP A 187 12.46 8.69 -4.75
C ASP A 187 12.85 7.36 -5.43
N ILE A 188 12.14 6.27 -5.08
CA ILE A 188 12.33 4.95 -5.69
C ILE A 188 11.70 4.89 -7.09
N ALA A 189 10.50 5.43 -7.27
CA ALA A 189 9.78 5.35 -8.54
C ALA A 189 10.47 6.17 -9.63
N GLU A 190 11.04 7.32 -9.30
CA GLU A 190 11.70 8.25 -10.23
C GLU A 190 13.12 7.86 -10.63
N THR A 191 13.70 6.83 -10.04
CA THR A 191 15.02 6.33 -10.46
C THR A 191 15.03 5.83 -11.91
N THR A 192 13.86 5.54 -12.50
CA THR A 192 13.71 5.01 -13.86
C THR A 192 12.88 5.91 -14.79
N GLY A 193 12.26 6.95 -14.27
CA GLY A 193 11.43 7.89 -15.04
C GLY A 193 10.87 8.99 -14.14
N LYS A 194 10.41 10.08 -14.73
CA LYS A 194 9.84 11.23 -13.99
C LYS A 194 8.33 11.14 -13.88
N ILE A 195 7.79 11.52 -12.72
CA ILE A 195 6.35 11.74 -12.57
C ILE A 195 5.94 13.08 -13.20
N PRO A 196 4.72 13.15 -13.76
CA PRO A 196 4.18 14.42 -14.25
C PRO A 196 4.09 15.47 -13.13
N ILE A 197 4.49 16.70 -13.42
CA ILE A 197 4.56 17.83 -12.46
C ILE A 197 3.24 18.05 -11.71
N TYR A 198 2.09 17.84 -12.35
CA TYR A 198 0.79 18.01 -11.68
C TYR A 198 0.60 17.10 -10.48
N LYS A 199 1.28 15.94 -10.41
CA LYS A 199 1.20 15.04 -9.25
C LYS A 199 1.82 15.64 -8.00
N TYR A 200 2.83 16.49 -8.13
CA TYR A 200 3.43 17.21 -6.99
C TYR A 200 2.47 18.23 -6.37
N LEU A 201 1.59 18.83 -7.18
CA LEU A 201 0.60 19.82 -6.70
C LEU A 201 -0.50 19.19 -5.82
N PHE A 202 -0.69 17.87 -5.90
CA PHE A 202 -1.73 17.15 -5.18
C PHE A 202 -1.16 16.16 -4.16
N MET A 203 0.10 16.36 -3.73
CA MET A 203 0.71 15.48 -2.72
C MET A 203 0.05 15.68 -1.36
N ALA A 204 -0.52 14.59 -0.85
CA ALA A 204 -1.11 14.54 0.48
C ALA A 204 -0.06 14.30 1.57
N ASP A 205 -0.37 14.72 2.80
CA ASP A 205 0.38 14.35 3.99
C ASP A 205 0.12 12.88 4.35
N PRO A 206 1.17 12.07 4.62
CA PRO A 206 1.00 10.67 4.97
C PRO A 206 0.22 10.45 6.27
N GLY A 207 0.28 11.39 7.22
CA GLY A 207 -0.48 11.33 8.48
C GLY A 207 -1.97 11.44 8.23
N GLU A 208 -2.39 12.41 7.44
CA GLU A 208 -3.80 12.61 7.10
C GLU A 208 -4.38 11.40 6.35
N VAL A 209 -3.60 10.82 5.42
CA VAL A 209 -4.02 9.63 4.67
C VAL A 209 -4.15 8.42 5.60
N CYS A 210 -3.17 8.18 6.49
CA CYS A 210 -3.22 7.06 7.45
C CYS A 210 -4.34 7.22 8.47
N ARG A 211 -4.54 8.43 9.00
CA ARG A 211 -5.65 8.72 9.93
C ARG A 211 -7.01 8.44 9.29
N LYS A 212 -7.21 8.91 8.06
CA LYS A 212 -8.42 8.61 7.30
C LYS A 212 -8.59 7.11 7.06
N ALA A 213 -7.52 6.41 6.64
CA ALA A 213 -7.54 4.97 6.40
C ALA A 213 -7.90 4.18 7.69
N LEU A 214 -7.37 4.60 8.84
CA LEU A 214 -7.70 3.98 10.13
C LEU A 214 -9.18 4.19 10.48
N VAL A 215 -9.69 5.43 10.37
CA VAL A 215 -11.12 5.72 10.60
C VAL A 215 -12.01 4.89 9.68
N ASP A 216 -11.69 4.83 8.37
CA ASP A 216 -12.45 4.04 7.41
C ASP A 216 -12.44 2.55 7.75
N SER A 217 -11.29 2.02 8.21
CA SER A 217 -11.19 0.61 8.62
C SER A 217 -12.03 0.31 9.86
N ILE A 218 -12.02 1.23 10.86
CA ILE A 218 -12.85 1.10 12.07
C ILE A 218 -14.34 1.15 11.73
N THR A 219 -14.74 2.04 10.81
CA THR A 219 -16.13 2.16 10.33
C THR A 219 -16.51 1.11 9.28
N LYS A 220 -15.65 0.11 9.06
CA LYS A 220 -15.89 -1.06 8.20
C LYS A 220 -16.07 -0.72 6.71
N SER A 221 -15.46 0.36 6.25
CA SER A 221 -15.45 0.70 4.82
C SER A 221 -14.54 -0.25 4.05
N ASP A 222 -15.00 -0.81 2.94
CA ASP A 222 -14.22 -1.68 2.05
C ASP A 222 -13.10 -0.92 1.29
N MET A 223 -13.22 0.43 1.26
CA MET A 223 -12.25 1.28 0.56
C MET A 223 -12.07 2.63 1.25
N SER A 224 -10.82 3.09 1.35
CA SER A 224 -10.44 4.41 1.84
C SER A 224 -9.82 5.25 0.73
N VAL A 225 -10.42 6.43 0.46
CA VAL A 225 -9.90 7.42 -0.50
C VAL A 225 -9.80 8.77 0.20
N TYR A 226 -8.57 9.29 0.31
CA TYR A 226 -8.32 10.57 0.95
C TYR A 226 -8.46 11.74 -0.03
N GLY A 227 -9.21 12.77 0.38
CA GLY A 227 -9.39 14.02 -0.34
C GLY A 227 -10.52 14.00 -1.38
N ALA A 228 -11.23 15.13 -1.48
CA ALA A 228 -12.35 15.28 -2.42
C ALA A 228 -11.90 15.11 -3.88
N GLY A 229 -10.74 15.66 -4.24
CA GLY A 229 -10.19 15.55 -5.59
C GLY A 229 -9.95 14.10 -6.02
N MET A 230 -9.44 13.25 -5.11
CA MET A 230 -9.23 11.82 -5.39
C MET A 230 -10.55 11.03 -5.51
N LYS A 231 -11.58 11.42 -4.78
CA LYS A 231 -12.93 10.83 -4.92
C LYS A 231 -13.54 11.18 -6.26
N VAL A 232 -13.39 12.44 -6.71
CA VAL A 232 -13.83 12.87 -8.06
C VAL A 232 -13.04 12.13 -9.14
N PHE A 233 -11.71 12.01 -8.99
CA PHE A 233 -10.88 11.24 -9.91
C PHE A 233 -11.29 9.77 -9.99
N MET A 234 -11.59 9.13 -8.88
CA MET A 234 -12.08 7.75 -8.83
C MET A 234 -13.40 7.61 -9.61
N LEU A 235 -14.36 8.52 -9.39
CA LEU A 235 -15.63 8.51 -10.10
C LEU A 235 -15.44 8.72 -11.59
N PHE A 236 -14.61 9.68 -11.98
CA PHE A 236 -14.23 9.92 -13.37
C PHE A 236 -13.61 8.67 -14.02
N ALA A 237 -12.62 8.05 -13.36
CA ALA A 237 -11.96 6.84 -13.86
C ALA A 237 -12.93 5.67 -14.04
N LYS A 238 -13.94 5.57 -13.19
CA LYS A 238 -14.98 4.51 -13.27
C LYS A 238 -15.97 4.72 -14.42
N LEU A 239 -16.30 5.98 -14.73
CA LEU A 239 -17.33 6.31 -15.73
C LEU A 239 -16.78 6.47 -17.14
N MET A 240 -15.51 6.87 -17.26
CA MET A 240 -14.88 7.18 -18.56
C MET A 240 -14.39 5.92 -19.28
N PRO A 241 -14.71 5.75 -20.56
CA PRO A 241 -14.15 4.67 -21.37
C PRO A 241 -12.61 4.75 -21.43
N THR A 242 -11.92 3.63 -21.21
CA THR A 242 -10.44 3.56 -21.19
C THR A 242 -9.79 4.16 -22.45
N LYS A 243 -10.42 3.96 -23.63
CA LYS A 243 -9.92 4.54 -24.89
C LYS A 243 -9.87 6.05 -24.86
N LEU A 244 -10.86 6.69 -24.25
CA LEU A 244 -10.93 8.16 -24.13
C LEU A 244 -9.90 8.67 -23.13
N ILE A 245 -9.69 7.97 -22.01
CA ILE A 245 -8.63 8.26 -21.04
C ILE A 245 -7.26 8.23 -21.74
N PHE A 246 -6.97 7.18 -22.54
CA PHE A 246 -5.71 7.10 -23.27
C PHE A 246 -5.54 8.22 -24.31
N LEU A 247 -6.62 8.63 -25.00
CA LEU A 247 -6.56 9.76 -25.92
C LEU A 247 -6.19 11.05 -25.17
N MET A 248 -6.86 11.32 -24.05
CA MET A 248 -6.56 12.49 -23.20
C MET A 248 -5.11 12.48 -22.71
N MET A 249 -4.61 11.32 -22.24
CA MET A 249 -3.22 11.17 -21.78
C MET A 249 -2.21 11.44 -22.92
N ARG A 250 -2.49 10.98 -24.15
CA ARG A 250 -1.64 11.25 -25.33
C ARG A 250 -1.61 12.74 -25.66
N CYS A 251 -2.76 13.40 -25.66
CA CYS A 251 -2.84 14.85 -25.88
C CYS A 251 -2.03 15.62 -24.83
N LEU A 252 -2.20 15.30 -23.53
CA LEU A 252 -1.45 15.97 -22.47
C LEU A 252 0.06 15.78 -22.59
N ASN A 253 0.53 14.57 -22.92
CA ASN A 253 1.95 14.31 -23.12
C ASN A 253 2.51 15.06 -24.33
N HIS A 254 1.75 15.17 -25.43
CA HIS A 254 2.17 15.93 -26.61
C HIS A 254 2.35 17.42 -26.32
N PHE A 255 1.45 18.03 -25.55
CA PHE A 255 1.58 19.43 -25.11
C PHE A 255 2.77 19.64 -24.16
N SER A 256 3.07 18.68 -23.28
CA SER A 256 4.21 18.75 -22.38
C SER A 256 5.55 18.67 -23.12
N ASP A 257 5.65 17.82 -24.15
CA ASP A 257 6.86 17.68 -24.98
C ASP A 257 7.10 18.91 -25.87
N GLN A 258 6.05 19.53 -26.37
CA GLN A 258 6.19 20.80 -27.14
C GLN A 258 6.65 21.97 -26.27
N LYS A 259 6.17 22.07 -25.02
CA LYS A 259 6.59 23.10 -24.08
C LYS A 259 8.08 22.98 -23.73
N ASN A 260 8.56 21.76 -23.48
CA ASN A 260 9.97 21.49 -23.19
C ASN A 260 10.91 21.72 -24.39
N ARG A 261 10.39 21.73 -25.63
CA ARG A 261 11.16 22.07 -26.84
C ARG A 261 11.22 23.59 -27.12
N ASN A 262 10.28 24.36 -26.61
CA ASN A 262 10.25 25.80 -26.76
C ASN A 262 11.01 26.54 -25.66
N ASP A 263 11.36 25.86 -24.57
CA ASP A 263 12.14 26.40 -23.45
C ASP A 263 13.66 26.07 -23.56
N LEU A 264 14.09 25.46 -24.70
CA LEU A 264 15.49 25.20 -25.11
C LEU A 264 15.88 26.09 -26.28
#